data_06cdbeb0cfea933d528f5bf2843265b9
#
_entry.id   06cdbeb0cfea933d528f5bf2843265b9
#
_cell.length_a   1.000
_cell.length_b   1.000
_cell.length_c   1.000
_cell.angle_alpha   90.00
_cell.angle_beta   90.00
_cell.angle_gamma   90.00
#
_symmetry.space_group_name_H-M   'P 1'
#
loop_
_entity.id
_entity.type
_entity.pdbx_description
1 polymer ?
#
loop_
_entity_poly.entity_id
_entity_poly.type
_entity_poly.pdbx_seq_one_letter_code
_entity_poly.pdbx_strand_id
1 'polypeptide(L)'
;ERGIKLVMDQVANHCGSEHWWMKDLPFSDWVNYQKPFKQGKQTTYSNHRRTSNQDMYASEIDREEMADGWFTDSMPDLNQRNPFMAKYLIQNSIWWVETAGLGGIRQDTYPYPDKQFMSDWAGAIMREYPNFSIVGEEWSYNPLLVGYWQRGAKNKDGYESNLRSSMDFPMQRQIVQAITEEESWDTGLVKLYEGLANDFHYPSPSDLLIFPDNHDMDRIHTQTGEDRVLTQMALACVLILPRIPQVYYGTEILMENSAKPGDHGLIRTDFPGGWEGDSVDAFAGKGLRDDQREMQDFSRALLQFRKSSKAIHSGKTTHFAPKDGIYVLFRSMNEETVVMIINKNQEPITLDLDRFKEMNLQGKTLTNVITGGDVSWKDKLELNSKGVLILATKN
;
A
#
# COMPACT_ATOMS: atom_id res chain seq x y z
N GLU A 1 17.50 17.60 -8.64
CA GLU A 1 18.91 17.17 -8.47
C GLU A 1 19.02 15.72 -7.95
N ARG A 2 18.12 15.27 -7.05
CA ARG A 2 18.12 13.92 -6.48
C ARG A 2 17.32 12.89 -7.27
N GLY A 3 16.67 13.27 -8.38
CA GLY A 3 15.82 12.38 -9.18
C GLY A 3 14.51 11.95 -8.49
N ILE A 4 14.10 12.62 -7.40
CA ILE A 4 12.84 12.37 -6.71
C ILE A 4 11.70 12.86 -7.59
N LYS A 5 10.68 12.03 -7.75
CA LYS A 5 9.45 12.37 -8.47
C LYS A 5 8.33 12.70 -7.48
N LEU A 6 7.53 13.68 -7.84
CA LEU A 6 6.36 14.07 -7.08
C LEU A 6 5.16 13.24 -7.53
N VAL A 7 4.42 12.68 -6.58
CA VAL A 7 3.11 12.04 -6.81
C VAL A 7 2.06 12.92 -6.15
N MET A 8 1.06 13.34 -6.94
CA MET A 8 -0.04 14.16 -6.43
C MET A 8 -1.16 13.26 -5.89
N ASP A 9 -1.68 13.59 -4.72
CA ASP A 9 -2.93 13.04 -4.24
C ASP A 9 -4.09 13.85 -4.85
N GLN A 10 -4.99 13.18 -5.54
CA GLN A 10 -6.12 13.81 -6.25
C GLN A 10 -7.44 13.20 -5.79
N VAL A 11 -8.45 14.04 -5.66
CA VAL A 11 -9.83 13.65 -5.39
C VAL A 11 -10.68 13.98 -6.60
N ALA A 12 -11.31 12.97 -7.23
CA ALA A 12 -12.22 13.15 -8.36
C ALA A 12 -13.70 12.95 -7.96
N ASN A 13 -13.95 12.43 -6.77
CA ASN A 13 -15.29 12.12 -6.30
C ASN A 13 -16.06 13.35 -5.84
N HIS A 14 -15.47 14.18 -5.02
CA HIS A 14 -16.15 15.27 -4.33
C HIS A 14 -15.30 16.54 -4.30
N CYS A 15 -15.91 17.65 -3.93
CA CYS A 15 -15.20 18.87 -3.52
C CYS A 15 -15.55 19.22 -2.07
N GLY A 16 -14.96 20.26 -1.51
CA GLY A 16 -15.38 20.78 -0.21
C GLY A 16 -16.65 21.64 -0.33
N SER A 17 -17.52 21.63 0.70
CA SER A 17 -18.74 22.46 0.74
C SER A 17 -18.45 23.96 0.69
N GLU A 18 -17.24 24.37 1.09
CA GLU A 18 -16.79 25.76 1.01
C GLU A 18 -16.11 26.11 -0.33
N HIS A 19 -16.00 25.14 -1.25
CA HIS A 19 -15.45 25.40 -2.57
C HIS A 19 -16.27 26.48 -3.28
N TRP A 20 -15.62 27.40 -3.98
CA TRP A 20 -16.29 28.52 -4.64
C TRP A 20 -17.38 28.09 -5.64
N TRP A 21 -17.28 26.90 -6.24
CA TRP A 21 -18.37 26.34 -7.06
C TRP A 21 -19.70 26.26 -6.33
N MET A 22 -19.70 25.93 -5.02
CA MET A 22 -20.95 25.79 -4.26
C MET A 22 -21.74 27.09 -4.14
N LYS A 23 -21.08 28.24 -4.36
CA LYS A 23 -21.72 29.56 -4.42
C LYS A 23 -22.28 29.88 -5.81
N ASP A 24 -21.62 29.39 -6.87
CA ASP A 24 -21.99 29.66 -8.27
C ASP A 24 -21.61 28.43 -9.13
N LEU A 25 -22.53 27.45 -9.17
CA LEU A 25 -22.33 26.20 -9.89
C LEU A 25 -22.48 26.43 -11.41
N PRO A 26 -21.51 25.94 -12.23
CA PRO A 26 -21.52 26.16 -13.69
C PRO A 26 -22.75 25.58 -14.39
N PHE A 27 -23.31 24.48 -13.88
CA PHE A 27 -24.49 23.78 -14.41
C PHE A 27 -25.45 23.36 -13.32
N SER A 28 -26.71 23.09 -13.66
CA SER A 28 -27.72 22.64 -12.72
C SER A 28 -27.53 21.19 -12.23
N ASP A 29 -26.63 20.46 -12.86
CA ASP A 29 -26.25 19.07 -12.58
C ASP A 29 -24.73 18.90 -12.37
N TRP A 30 -24.05 19.97 -11.91
CA TRP A 30 -22.61 19.94 -11.64
C TRP A 30 -22.25 19.07 -10.44
N VAL A 31 -23.13 19.05 -9.45
CA VAL A 31 -23.04 18.26 -8.23
C VAL A 31 -24.29 17.42 -8.13
N ASN A 32 -24.15 16.14 -7.77
CA ASN A 32 -25.30 15.28 -7.54
C ASN A 32 -26.12 15.81 -6.34
N TYR A 33 -27.43 15.59 -6.35
CA TYR A 33 -28.38 16.12 -5.36
C TYR A 33 -28.32 17.65 -5.12
N GLN A 34 -27.81 18.40 -6.08
CA GLN A 34 -27.67 19.86 -6.03
C GLN A 34 -29.02 20.59 -5.78
N LYS A 35 -30.11 20.13 -6.40
CA LYS A 35 -31.43 20.76 -6.26
C LYS A 35 -32.00 20.65 -4.84
N PRO A 36 -32.03 19.48 -4.20
CA PRO A 36 -32.40 19.37 -2.78
C PRO A 36 -31.56 20.27 -1.88
N PHE A 37 -30.24 20.28 -2.07
CA PHE A 37 -29.32 21.13 -1.31
C PHE A 37 -29.67 22.62 -1.43
N LYS A 38 -29.88 23.13 -2.65
CA LYS A 38 -30.27 24.53 -2.89
C LYS A 38 -31.62 24.91 -2.26
N GLN A 39 -32.48 23.92 -2.04
CA GLN A 39 -33.78 24.11 -1.38
C GLN A 39 -33.68 24.00 0.14
N GLY A 40 -32.48 23.86 0.72
CA GLY A 40 -32.27 23.64 2.15
C GLY A 40 -32.81 22.30 2.65
N LYS A 41 -32.98 21.33 1.76
CA LYS A 41 -33.39 19.96 2.11
C LYS A 41 -32.16 19.13 2.42
N GLN A 42 -32.34 18.13 3.29
CA GLN A 42 -31.29 17.15 3.51
C GLN A 42 -30.91 16.50 2.17
N THR A 43 -29.64 16.44 1.85
CA THR A 43 -29.11 15.73 0.68
C THR A 43 -29.01 14.23 0.96
N THR A 44 -28.83 13.45 -0.10
CA THR A 44 -28.56 12.00 0.01
C THR A 44 -27.05 11.80 0.21
N TYR A 45 -26.70 11.00 1.20
CA TYR A 45 -25.31 10.62 1.47
C TYR A 45 -24.99 9.26 0.87
N SER A 46 -23.71 9.04 0.56
CA SER A 46 -23.24 7.73 0.15
C SER A 46 -23.51 6.69 1.25
N ASN A 47 -24.02 5.53 0.85
CA ASN A 47 -24.16 4.39 1.76
C ASN A 47 -22.81 3.71 2.05
N HIS A 48 -21.73 4.14 1.39
CA HIS A 48 -20.35 3.62 1.49
C HIS A 48 -20.22 2.11 1.23
N ARG A 49 -21.16 1.51 0.49
CA ARG A 49 -21.14 0.08 0.13
C ARG A 49 -20.49 -0.12 -1.24
N ARG A 50 -19.17 0.06 -1.30
CA ARG A 50 -18.37 -0.06 -2.54
C ARG A 50 -18.61 -1.36 -3.30
N THR A 51 -18.99 -2.43 -2.60
CA THR A 51 -19.36 -3.71 -3.20
C THR A 51 -20.52 -3.61 -4.20
N SER A 52 -21.39 -2.59 -4.10
CA SER A 52 -22.48 -2.38 -5.06
C SER A 52 -21.98 -2.15 -6.50
N ASN A 53 -20.71 -1.75 -6.69
CA ASN A 53 -20.10 -1.64 -8.01
C ASN A 53 -19.99 -2.98 -8.74
N GLN A 54 -19.76 -4.08 -8.01
CA GLN A 54 -19.51 -5.41 -8.56
C GLN A 54 -20.64 -6.40 -8.29
N ASP A 55 -21.45 -6.12 -7.27
CA ASP A 55 -22.51 -7.01 -6.82
C ASP A 55 -23.63 -7.10 -7.86
N MET A 56 -23.84 -8.30 -8.41
CA MET A 56 -24.90 -8.57 -9.39
C MET A 56 -26.30 -8.47 -8.79
N TYR A 57 -26.44 -8.50 -7.49
CA TYR A 57 -27.69 -8.50 -6.76
C TYR A 57 -28.00 -7.19 -6.04
N ALA A 58 -27.06 -6.23 -6.07
CA ALA A 58 -27.29 -4.92 -5.46
C ALA A 58 -28.50 -4.22 -6.10
N SER A 59 -29.32 -3.60 -5.25
CA SER A 59 -30.45 -2.81 -5.72
C SER A 59 -30.00 -1.57 -6.51
N GLU A 60 -30.87 -1.04 -7.36
CA GLU A 60 -30.58 0.20 -8.10
C GLU A 60 -30.36 1.37 -7.15
N ILE A 61 -31.17 1.48 -6.09
CA ILE A 61 -31.03 2.55 -5.10
C ILE A 61 -29.70 2.49 -4.37
N ASP A 62 -29.20 1.28 -3.99
CA ASP A 62 -27.91 1.15 -3.32
C ASP A 62 -26.74 1.53 -4.24
N ARG A 63 -26.85 1.24 -5.54
CA ARG A 63 -25.85 1.65 -6.54
C ARG A 63 -25.85 3.15 -6.72
N GLU A 64 -27.02 3.76 -6.83
CA GLU A 64 -27.18 5.20 -6.97
C GLU A 64 -26.67 5.93 -5.72
N GLU A 65 -27.09 5.52 -4.53
CA GLU A 65 -26.60 6.13 -3.28
C GLU A 65 -25.09 5.98 -3.12
N MET A 66 -24.51 4.86 -3.53
CA MET A 66 -23.05 4.67 -3.48
C MET A 66 -22.32 5.64 -4.41
N ALA A 67 -22.77 5.77 -5.66
CA ALA A 67 -22.06 6.51 -6.70
C ALA A 67 -22.38 8.00 -6.69
N ASP A 68 -23.59 8.40 -6.31
CA ASP A 68 -24.08 9.78 -6.42
C ASP A 68 -24.24 10.46 -5.05
N GLY A 69 -24.29 9.67 -3.96
CA GLY A 69 -24.43 10.21 -2.60
C GLY A 69 -23.21 11.02 -2.18
N TRP A 70 -23.44 12.13 -1.50
CA TRP A 70 -22.36 12.92 -0.95
C TRP A 70 -21.53 12.11 0.04
N PHE A 71 -20.21 12.22 -0.02
CA PHE A 71 -19.33 11.44 0.85
C PHE A 71 -19.56 11.75 2.33
N THR A 72 -19.70 13.02 2.66
CA THR A 72 -20.19 13.56 3.93
C THR A 72 -20.99 14.84 3.66
N ASP A 73 -21.54 15.47 4.69
CA ASP A 73 -22.24 16.76 4.62
C ASP A 73 -21.35 17.92 4.11
N SER A 74 -20.05 17.81 4.34
CA SER A 74 -19.04 18.78 3.89
C SER A 74 -18.33 18.41 2.58
N MET A 75 -18.71 17.29 1.96
CA MET A 75 -18.07 16.74 0.76
C MET A 75 -19.09 16.46 -0.36
N PRO A 76 -19.57 17.54 -1.03
CA PRO A 76 -20.50 17.44 -2.17
C PRO A 76 -19.98 16.57 -3.29
N ASP A 77 -20.77 15.61 -3.74
CA ASP A 77 -20.43 14.69 -4.81
C ASP A 77 -20.47 15.35 -6.19
N LEU A 78 -19.41 15.21 -6.95
CA LEU A 78 -19.28 15.76 -8.30
C LEU A 78 -19.95 14.83 -9.31
N ASN A 79 -20.74 15.40 -10.23
CA ASN A 79 -21.39 14.59 -11.26
C ASN A 79 -20.46 14.38 -12.46
N GLN A 80 -19.67 13.31 -12.46
CA GLN A 80 -18.74 12.97 -13.55
C GLN A 80 -19.46 12.55 -14.84
N ARG A 81 -20.77 12.25 -14.83
CA ARG A 81 -21.57 11.99 -16.03
C ARG A 81 -21.92 13.28 -16.78
N ASN A 82 -21.77 14.45 -16.14
CA ASN A 82 -21.78 15.71 -16.85
C ASN A 82 -20.51 15.83 -17.73
N PRO A 83 -20.63 15.96 -19.07
CA PRO A 83 -19.46 15.91 -19.95
C PRO A 83 -18.46 17.07 -19.75
N PHE A 84 -18.92 18.19 -19.24
CA PHE A 84 -18.05 19.32 -18.92
C PHE A 84 -17.29 19.09 -17.63
N MET A 85 -17.92 18.47 -16.60
CA MET A 85 -17.24 18.04 -15.38
C MET A 85 -16.18 16.99 -15.70
N ALA A 86 -16.54 15.94 -16.45
CA ALA A 86 -15.61 14.91 -16.88
C ALA A 86 -14.39 15.50 -17.60
N LYS A 87 -14.65 16.38 -18.58
CA LYS A 87 -13.57 17.06 -19.32
C LYS A 87 -12.72 17.92 -18.40
N TYR A 88 -13.32 18.68 -17.48
CA TYR A 88 -12.60 19.52 -16.53
C TYR A 88 -11.65 18.68 -15.68
N LEU A 89 -12.13 17.58 -15.09
CA LEU A 89 -11.31 16.73 -14.21
C LEU A 89 -10.13 16.09 -14.96
N ILE A 90 -10.35 15.63 -16.20
CA ILE A 90 -9.27 15.09 -17.05
C ILE A 90 -8.24 16.18 -17.37
N GLN A 91 -8.69 17.34 -17.84
CA GLN A 91 -7.78 18.45 -18.19
C GLN A 91 -7.07 19.02 -16.98
N ASN A 92 -7.72 19.08 -15.82
CA ASN A 92 -7.10 19.51 -14.57
C ASN A 92 -5.96 18.56 -14.17
N SER A 93 -6.16 17.24 -14.30
CA SER A 93 -5.10 16.27 -14.02
C SER A 93 -3.90 16.47 -14.96
N ILE A 94 -4.14 16.59 -16.25
CA ILE A 94 -3.09 16.83 -17.27
C ILE A 94 -2.37 18.16 -16.98
N TRP A 95 -3.11 19.21 -16.64
CA TRP A 95 -2.54 20.50 -16.29
C TRP A 95 -1.57 20.41 -15.09
N TRP A 96 -1.95 19.66 -14.06
CA TRP A 96 -1.07 19.44 -12.90
C TRP A 96 0.15 18.61 -13.26
N VAL A 97 0.01 17.57 -14.10
CA VAL A 97 1.15 16.79 -14.58
C VAL A 97 2.18 17.71 -15.24
N GLU A 98 1.74 18.58 -16.15
CA GLU A 98 2.61 19.51 -16.88
C GLU A 98 3.17 20.62 -15.98
N THR A 99 2.32 21.22 -15.14
CA THR A 99 2.70 22.37 -14.31
C THR A 99 3.68 22.01 -13.21
N ALA A 100 3.46 20.87 -12.53
CA ALA A 100 4.27 20.43 -11.40
C ALA A 100 5.32 19.35 -11.78
N GLY A 101 5.36 18.89 -13.02
CA GLY A 101 6.27 17.83 -13.45
C GLY A 101 6.03 16.53 -12.70
N LEU A 102 4.77 16.12 -12.55
CA LEU A 102 4.39 14.96 -11.75
C LEU A 102 4.96 13.66 -12.32
N GLY A 103 5.36 12.76 -11.44
CA GLY A 103 5.73 11.38 -11.78
C GLY A 103 4.60 10.38 -11.60
N GLY A 104 3.51 10.78 -10.94
CA GLY A 104 2.34 9.95 -10.71
C GLY A 104 1.17 10.67 -10.05
N ILE A 105 0.03 9.98 -9.97
CA ILE A 105 -1.16 10.40 -9.22
C ILE A 105 -1.59 9.25 -8.32
N ARG A 106 -1.84 9.54 -7.04
CA ARG A 106 -2.66 8.72 -6.17
C ARG A 106 -4.09 9.25 -6.28
N GLN A 107 -5.02 8.42 -6.73
CA GLN A 107 -6.43 8.79 -6.83
C GLN A 107 -7.17 8.29 -5.61
N ASP A 108 -7.54 9.23 -4.78
CA ASP A 108 -8.34 9.05 -3.57
C ASP A 108 -9.72 8.49 -3.89
N THR A 109 -10.28 7.68 -2.99
CA THR A 109 -11.66 7.18 -3.09
C THR A 109 -12.03 6.64 -4.47
N TYR A 110 -11.12 5.88 -5.13
CA TYR A 110 -11.25 5.45 -6.53
C TYR A 110 -12.58 4.80 -6.91
N PRO A 111 -13.26 4.01 -6.05
CA PRO A 111 -14.49 3.32 -6.40
C PRO A 111 -15.77 4.17 -6.24
N TYR A 112 -15.67 5.41 -5.76
CA TYR A 112 -16.84 6.25 -5.48
C TYR A 112 -17.35 7.03 -6.69
N PRO A 113 -16.51 7.69 -7.53
CA PRO A 113 -16.97 8.34 -8.73
C PRO A 113 -17.62 7.36 -9.72
N ASP A 114 -18.32 7.89 -10.71
CA ASP A 114 -18.81 7.08 -11.82
C ASP A 114 -17.69 6.19 -12.41
N LYS A 115 -17.90 4.87 -12.39
CA LYS A 115 -16.83 3.91 -12.74
C LYS A 115 -16.41 3.99 -14.21
N GLN A 116 -17.32 4.36 -15.13
CA GLN A 116 -16.96 4.54 -16.53
C GLN A 116 -16.08 5.77 -16.69
N PHE A 117 -16.44 6.88 -16.04
CA PHE A 117 -15.59 8.07 -15.99
C PHE A 117 -14.19 7.74 -15.45
N MET A 118 -14.07 6.94 -14.39
CA MET A 118 -12.76 6.60 -13.83
C MET A 118 -11.90 5.80 -14.82
N SER A 119 -12.50 4.90 -15.59
CA SER A 119 -11.78 4.21 -16.66
C SER A 119 -11.35 5.18 -17.77
N ASP A 120 -12.22 6.07 -18.18
CA ASP A 120 -11.95 7.07 -19.24
C ASP A 120 -10.89 8.08 -18.81
N TRP A 121 -10.94 8.53 -17.54
CA TRP A 121 -9.96 9.41 -16.93
C TRP A 121 -8.56 8.78 -16.90
N ALA A 122 -8.45 7.57 -16.34
CA ALA A 122 -7.18 6.85 -16.30
C ALA A 122 -6.65 6.56 -17.71
N GLY A 123 -7.54 6.17 -18.64
CA GLY A 123 -7.21 5.94 -20.03
C GLY A 123 -6.72 7.20 -20.76
N ALA A 124 -7.33 8.35 -20.50
CA ALA A 124 -6.91 9.63 -21.08
C ALA A 124 -5.49 10.01 -20.65
N ILE A 125 -5.20 9.95 -19.35
CA ILE A 125 -3.88 10.27 -18.79
C ILE A 125 -2.83 9.28 -19.29
N MET A 126 -3.13 7.98 -19.31
CA MET A 126 -2.17 6.95 -19.75
C MET A 126 -1.91 6.98 -21.27
N ARG A 127 -2.82 7.51 -22.07
CA ARG A 127 -2.56 7.74 -23.52
C ARG A 127 -1.62 8.94 -23.73
N GLU A 128 -1.78 9.99 -22.95
CA GLU A 128 -0.91 11.18 -23.01
C GLU A 128 0.48 10.87 -22.44
N TYR A 129 0.54 10.12 -21.34
CA TYR A 129 1.77 9.77 -20.61
C TYR A 129 1.91 8.26 -20.41
N PRO A 130 2.35 7.48 -21.43
CA PRO A 130 2.35 6.00 -21.37
C PRO A 130 3.18 5.40 -20.22
N ASN A 131 4.18 6.12 -19.72
CA ASN A 131 5.06 5.72 -18.61
C ASN A 131 4.68 6.34 -17.26
N PHE A 132 3.52 6.98 -17.17
CA PHE A 132 3.04 7.60 -15.95
C PHE A 132 2.52 6.56 -14.95
N SER A 133 2.53 6.89 -13.66
CA SER A 133 2.01 6.03 -12.60
C SER A 133 0.69 6.57 -12.06
N ILE A 134 -0.35 5.74 -12.08
CA ILE A 134 -1.60 6.01 -11.39
C ILE A 134 -1.87 4.87 -10.43
N VAL A 135 -2.10 5.21 -9.15
CA VAL A 135 -2.57 4.27 -8.14
C VAL A 135 -3.93 4.70 -7.62
N GLY A 136 -4.90 3.78 -7.62
CA GLY A 136 -6.23 4.02 -7.09
C GLY A 136 -6.38 3.46 -5.68
N GLU A 137 -7.04 4.24 -4.83
CA GLU A 137 -7.37 3.77 -3.49
C GLU A 137 -8.72 3.04 -3.50
N GLU A 138 -8.68 1.72 -3.47
CA GLU A 138 -9.82 0.87 -3.10
C GLU A 138 -9.54 0.28 -1.71
N TRP A 139 -10.12 0.90 -0.68
CA TRP A 139 -9.95 0.43 0.69
C TRP A 139 -10.79 -0.80 0.95
N SER A 140 -10.35 -1.92 0.45
CA SER A 140 -10.97 -3.21 0.69
C SER A 140 -9.93 -4.24 1.12
N TYR A 141 -10.28 -5.05 2.11
CA TYR A 141 -9.48 -6.21 2.51
C TYR A 141 -9.79 -7.47 1.69
N ASN A 142 -10.73 -7.37 0.73
CA ASN A 142 -11.07 -8.45 -0.17
C ASN A 142 -10.28 -8.31 -1.49
N PRO A 143 -9.39 -9.25 -1.82
CA PRO A 143 -8.58 -9.18 -3.04
C PRO A 143 -9.43 -9.14 -4.32
N LEU A 144 -10.63 -9.73 -4.31
CA LEU A 144 -11.53 -9.72 -5.46
C LEU A 144 -11.99 -8.30 -5.81
N LEU A 145 -12.24 -7.46 -4.79
CA LEU A 145 -12.67 -6.07 -4.98
C LEU A 145 -11.51 -5.19 -5.48
N VAL A 146 -10.32 -5.37 -4.92
CA VAL A 146 -9.12 -4.64 -5.37
C VAL A 146 -8.76 -5.00 -6.80
N GLY A 147 -8.77 -6.30 -7.13
CA GLY A 147 -8.45 -6.82 -8.46
C GLY A 147 -9.44 -6.38 -9.55
N TYR A 148 -10.71 -6.15 -9.19
CA TYR A 148 -11.74 -5.66 -10.10
C TYR A 148 -11.33 -4.37 -10.84
N TRP A 149 -10.66 -3.46 -10.15
CA TRP A 149 -10.25 -2.16 -10.68
C TRP A 149 -8.95 -2.20 -11.49
N GLN A 150 -8.21 -3.31 -11.46
CA GLN A 150 -6.93 -3.37 -12.18
C GLN A 150 -7.13 -3.60 -13.67
N ARG A 151 -6.39 -2.86 -14.49
CA ARG A 151 -6.40 -3.02 -15.96
C ARG A 151 -6.09 -4.46 -16.35
N GLY A 152 -6.94 -5.04 -17.21
CA GLY A 152 -6.84 -6.42 -17.65
C GLY A 152 -7.68 -7.40 -16.85
N ALA A 153 -8.34 -6.97 -15.77
CA ALA A 153 -9.30 -7.79 -15.05
C ALA A 153 -10.45 -8.25 -15.99
N LYS A 154 -10.88 -9.50 -15.82
CA LYS A 154 -11.99 -10.09 -16.59
C LYS A 154 -13.26 -10.04 -15.75
N ASN A 155 -13.87 -8.86 -15.70
CA ASN A 155 -15.06 -8.60 -14.89
C ASN A 155 -16.34 -9.16 -15.54
N LYS A 156 -17.20 -9.78 -14.72
CA LYS A 156 -18.43 -10.43 -15.22
C LYS A 156 -19.48 -9.45 -15.76
N ASP A 157 -19.46 -8.22 -15.27
CA ASP A 157 -20.34 -7.13 -15.72
C ASP A 157 -19.83 -6.43 -16.99
N GLY A 158 -18.70 -6.88 -17.55
CA GLY A 158 -18.08 -6.32 -18.74
C GLY A 158 -17.31 -5.02 -18.49
N TYR A 159 -17.17 -4.58 -17.24
CA TYR A 159 -16.39 -3.38 -16.93
C TYR A 159 -14.90 -3.58 -17.26
N GLU A 160 -14.34 -2.67 -18.02
CA GLU A 160 -12.92 -2.62 -18.38
C GLU A 160 -12.27 -1.40 -17.74
N SER A 161 -11.29 -1.64 -16.88
CA SER A 161 -10.54 -0.59 -16.21
C SER A 161 -9.25 -0.27 -16.97
N ASN A 162 -8.88 1.00 -16.97
CA ASN A 162 -7.58 1.49 -17.42
C ASN A 162 -6.60 1.75 -16.25
N LEU A 163 -7.01 1.51 -15.01
CA LEU A 163 -6.15 1.69 -13.82
C LEU A 163 -5.08 0.61 -13.77
N ARG A 164 -3.82 1.02 -13.71
CA ARG A 164 -2.70 0.09 -13.64
C ARG A 164 -2.48 -0.47 -12.24
N SER A 165 -2.48 0.38 -11.24
CA SER A 165 -2.14 0.05 -9.86
C SER A 165 -3.28 0.36 -8.90
N SER A 166 -3.51 -0.52 -7.94
CA SER A 166 -4.38 -0.30 -6.79
C SER A 166 -3.59 -0.49 -5.50
N MET A 167 -4.05 0.12 -4.41
CA MET A 167 -3.46 -0.07 -3.10
C MET A 167 -3.81 -1.47 -2.55
N ASP A 168 -2.80 -2.21 -2.10
CA ASP A 168 -2.92 -3.61 -1.65
C ASP A 168 -3.30 -3.68 -0.16
N PHE A 169 -4.48 -3.17 0.19
CA PHE A 169 -5.04 -3.30 1.54
C PHE A 169 -5.20 -4.76 1.99
N PRO A 170 -5.55 -5.72 1.09
CA PRO A 170 -5.59 -7.12 1.49
C PRO A 170 -4.27 -7.61 2.05
N MET A 171 -3.16 -7.36 1.36
CA MET A 171 -1.83 -7.80 1.79
C MET A 171 -1.34 -7.02 3.01
N GLN A 172 -1.63 -5.72 3.12
CA GLN A 172 -1.33 -4.93 4.33
C GLN A 172 -1.94 -5.60 5.57
N ARG A 173 -3.24 -5.94 5.52
CA ARG A 173 -3.93 -6.63 6.61
C ARG A 173 -3.32 -8.00 6.91
N GLN A 174 -3.00 -8.78 5.85
CA GLN A 174 -2.41 -10.10 6.00
C GLN A 174 -1.02 -10.03 6.66
N ILE A 175 -0.21 -9.02 6.34
CA ILE A 175 1.09 -8.79 6.98
C ILE A 175 0.89 -8.53 8.48
N VAL A 176 0.02 -7.60 8.86
CA VAL A 176 -0.23 -7.28 10.27
C VAL A 176 -0.71 -8.52 11.03
N GLN A 177 -1.71 -9.23 10.49
CA GLN A 177 -2.22 -10.45 11.10
C GLN A 177 -1.13 -11.53 11.21
N ALA A 178 -0.35 -11.75 10.16
CA ALA A 178 0.72 -12.75 10.16
C ALA A 178 1.72 -12.56 11.29
N ILE A 179 2.10 -11.32 11.58
CA ILE A 179 3.13 -11.04 12.58
C ILE A 179 2.58 -10.84 13.99
N THR A 180 1.32 -10.45 14.15
CA THR A 180 0.72 -10.15 15.48
C THR A 180 -0.12 -11.28 16.07
N GLU A 181 -0.78 -12.09 15.23
CA GLU A 181 -1.62 -13.18 15.69
C GLU A 181 -0.78 -14.39 16.16
N GLU A 182 -1.29 -15.16 17.09
CA GLU A 182 -0.70 -16.43 17.49
C GLU A 182 -0.74 -17.46 16.34
N GLU A 183 0.26 -18.36 16.28
CA GLU A 183 0.30 -19.41 15.27
C GLU A 183 -0.80 -20.45 15.50
N SER A 184 -1.64 -20.67 14.49
CA SER A 184 -2.73 -21.63 14.52
C SER A 184 -2.98 -22.16 13.10
N TRP A 185 -4.05 -22.94 12.91
CA TRP A 185 -4.43 -23.48 11.61
C TRP A 185 -4.66 -22.38 10.54
N ASP A 186 -5.28 -21.27 10.93
CA ASP A 186 -5.68 -20.19 10.02
C ASP A 186 -5.26 -18.79 10.52
N THR A 187 -4.36 -18.71 11.51
CA THR A 187 -3.81 -17.46 12.06
C THR A 187 -2.29 -17.48 12.11
N GLY A 188 -1.67 -16.32 12.27
CA GLY A 188 -0.23 -16.17 12.26
C GLY A 188 0.36 -16.19 10.85
N LEU A 189 1.56 -16.70 10.69
CA LEU A 189 2.34 -16.61 9.43
C LEU A 189 1.64 -17.23 8.21
N VAL A 190 0.66 -18.12 8.40
CA VAL A 190 -0.15 -18.65 7.31
C VAL A 190 -0.91 -17.56 6.57
N LYS A 191 -1.29 -16.46 7.24
CA LYS A 191 -1.95 -15.31 6.61
C LYS A 191 -1.09 -14.69 5.52
N LEU A 192 0.20 -14.55 5.74
CA LEU A 192 1.13 -14.03 4.73
C LEU A 192 1.28 -14.99 3.55
N TYR A 193 1.35 -16.30 3.82
CA TYR A 193 1.43 -17.34 2.80
C TYR A 193 0.19 -17.36 1.91
N GLU A 194 -0.99 -17.42 2.50
CA GLU A 194 -2.27 -17.43 1.78
C GLU A 194 -2.59 -16.08 1.12
N GLY A 195 -2.15 -14.99 1.73
CA GLY A 195 -2.28 -13.66 1.17
C GLY A 195 -1.59 -13.54 -0.19
N LEU A 196 -0.35 -14.04 -0.31
CA LEU A 196 0.36 -14.09 -1.60
C LEU A 196 -0.26 -15.07 -2.60
N ALA A 197 -0.91 -16.12 -2.14
CA ALA A 197 -1.60 -17.05 -3.03
C ALA A 197 -2.74 -16.37 -3.82
N ASN A 198 -3.29 -15.25 -3.32
CA ASN A 198 -4.30 -14.47 -4.05
C ASN A 198 -3.77 -13.82 -5.33
N ASP A 199 -2.45 -13.83 -5.56
CA ASP A 199 -1.82 -13.26 -6.75
C ASP A 199 -2.31 -13.90 -8.05
N PHE A 200 -2.84 -15.13 -8.01
CA PHE A 200 -3.48 -15.76 -9.17
C PHE A 200 -4.70 -14.97 -9.69
N HIS A 201 -5.33 -14.16 -8.85
CA HIS A 201 -6.51 -13.37 -9.20
C HIS A 201 -6.17 -12.05 -9.89
N TYR A 202 -5.05 -11.43 -9.50
CA TYR A 202 -4.69 -10.11 -10.02
C TYR A 202 -4.11 -10.20 -11.44
N PRO A 203 -4.55 -9.35 -12.40
CA PRO A 203 -3.94 -9.28 -13.74
C PRO A 203 -2.43 -8.98 -13.69
N SER A 204 -2.02 -8.10 -12.78
CA SER A 204 -0.61 -7.74 -12.57
C SER A 204 -0.33 -7.49 -11.09
N PRO A 205 -0.04 -8.56 -10.32
CA PRO A 205 0.20 -8.42 -8.87
C PRO A 205 1.41 -7.52 -8.55
N SER A 206 2.43 -7.50 -9.40
CA SER A 206 3.61 -6.64 -9.21
C SER A 206 3.35 -5.14 -9.38
N ASP A 207 2.23 -4.77 -9.97
CA ASP A 207 1.83 -3.36 -10.10
C ASP A 207 0.99 -2.87 -8.90
N LEU A 208 0.65 -3.74 -7.95
CA LEU A 208 -0.04 -3.32 -6.73
C LEU A 208 0.91 -2.54 -5.81
N LEU A 209 0.37 -1.52 -5.13
CA LEU A 209 1.12 -0.70 -4.18
C LEU A 209 0.90 -1.23 -2.77
N ILE A 210 1.97 -1.74 -2.16
CA ILE A 210 1.96 -2.27 -0.79
C ILE A 210 2.52 -1.25 0.21
N PHE A 211 1.98 -1.25 1.41
CA PHE A 211 2.37 -0.33 2.47
C PHE A 211 2.18 -0.98 3.85
N PRO A 212 2.95 -0.59 4.88
CA PRO A 212 2.72 -1.05 6.23
C PRO A 212 1.57 -0.30 6.89
N ASP A 213 1.49 0.99 6.63
CA ASP A 213 0.51 1.96 7.11
C ASP A 213 0.40 3.15 6.15
N ASN A 214 -0.55 4.04 6.42
CA ASN A 214 -0.71 5.31 5.72
C ASN A 214 -1.33 6.38 6.63
N HIS A 215 -1.65 7.55 6.09
CA HIS A 215 -2.20 8.69 6.82
C HIS A 215 -3.66 8.52 7.30
N ASP A 216 -4.34 7.46 6.90
CA ASP A 216 -5.75 7.19 7.24
C ASP A 216 -5.94 5.97 8.15
N MET A 217 -4.85 5.30 8.54
CA MET A 217 -4.86 4.18 9.47
C MET A 217 -3.80 4.34 10.56
N ASP A 218 -3.96 3.61 11.65
CA ASP A 218 -2.97 3.61 12.73
C ASP A 218 -1.58 3.29 12.20
N ARG A 219 -0.58 3.97 12.76
CA ARG A 219 0.83 3.74 12.48
C ARG A 219 1.17 2.25 12.66
N ILE A 220 2.00 1.70 11.79
CA ILE A 220 2.38 0.28 11.90
C ILE A 220 2.97 -0.05 13.27
N HIS A 221 3.74 0.84 13.88
CA HIS A 221 4.30 0.63 15.21
C HIS A 221 3.20 0.50 16.28
N THR A 222 2.12 1.28 16.17
CA THR A 222 0.91 1.12 17.01
C THR A 222 0.21 -0.20 16.73
N GLN A 223 0.02 -0.57 15.45
CA GLN A 223 -0.64 -1.83 15.06
C GLN A 223 0.13 -3.07 15.54
N THR A 224 1.45 -2.96 15.71
CA THR A 224 2.32 -4.04 16.21
C THR A 224 2.53 -4.00 17.73
N GLY A 225 1.76 -3.18 18.46
CA GLY A 225 1.85 -3.06 19.91
C GLY A 225 3.16 -2.46 20.39
N GLU A 226 3.72 -1.53 19.63
CA GLU A 226 5.01 -0.87 19.89
C GLU A 226 6.21 -1.83 19.94
N ASP A 227 6.07 -2.97 19.29
CA ASP A 227 7.18 -3.93 19.15
C ASP A 227 8.01 -3.59 17.92
N ARG A 228 9.24 -3.12 18.13
CA ARG A 228 10.18 -2.78 17.07
C ARG A 228 10.46 -3.98 16.14
N VAL A 229 10.57 -5.18 16.68
CA VAL A 229 10.90 -6.38 15.90
C VAL A 229 9.75 -6.73 14.95
N LEU A 230 8.50 -6.65 15.42
CA LEU A 230 7.34 -6.84 14.57
C LEU A 230 7.23 -5.74 13.52
N THR A 231 7.54 -4.48 13.88
CA THR A 231 7.60 -3.36 12.91
C THR A 231 8.66 -3.62 11.82
N GLN A 232 9.83 -4.16 12.19
CA GLN A 232 10.88 -4.57 11.24
C GLN A 232 10.40 -5.70 10.31
N MET A 233 9.68 -6.69 10.83
CA MET A 233 9.08 -7.76 10.02
C MET A 233 8.08 -7.20 9.01
N ALA A 234 7.20 -6.28 9.42
CA ALA A 234 6.24 -5.63 8.53
C ALA A 234 6.96 -4.86 7.41
N LEU A 235 7.95 -4.05 7.75
CA LEU A 235 8.72 -3.27 6.77
C LEU A 235 9.52 -4.18 5.84
N ALA A 236 10.08 -5.28 6.32
CA ALA A 236 10.75 -6.28 5.49
C ALA A 236 9.80 -6.89 4.45
N CYS A 237 8.58 -7.27 4.86
CA CYS A 237 7.55 -7.74 3.94
C CYS A 237 7.25 -6.70 2.86
N VAL A 238 7.00 -5.45 3.25
CA VAL A 238 6.70 -4.36 2.29
C VAL A 238 7.85 -4.16 1.29
N LEU A 239 9.09 -4.28 1.72
CA LEU A 239 10.26 -4.01 0.87
C LEU A 239 10.74 -5.22 0.06
N ILE A 240 10.34 -6.46 0.40
CA ILE A 240 10.81 -7.69 -0.28
C ILE A 240 9.73 -8.32 -1.17
N LEU A 241 8.46 -8.22 -0.79
CA LEU A 241 7.36 -8.79 -1.58
C LEU A 241 7.30 -8.21 -3.01
N PRO A 242 6.76 -8.97 -3.99
CA PRO A 242 6.70 -8.56 -5.40
C PRO A 242 5.63 -7.46 -5.62
N ARG A 243 5.87 -6.29 -5.06
CA ARG A 243 4.96 -5.14 -5.05
C ARG A 243 5.74 -3.83 -5.21
N ILE A 244 5.02 -2.75 -5.48
CA ILE A 244 5.53 -1.37 -5.41
C ILE A 244 5.42 -0.91 -3.94
N PRO A 245 6.53 -0.70 -3.23
CA PRO A 245 6.46 -0.32 -1.81
C PRO A 245 6.14 1.16 -1.63
N GLN A 246 5.29 1.45 -0.66
CA GLN A 246 5.11 2.78 -0.07
C GLN A 246 5.47 2.70 1.41
N VAL A 247 6.21 3.66 1.90
CA VAL A 247 6.55 3.81 3.32
C VAL A 247 6.02 5.16 3.78
N TYR A 248 5.20 5.17 4.82
CA TYR A 248 4.70 6.40 5.42
C TYR A 248 5.83 7.05 6.23
N TYR A 249 5.98 8.37 6.14
CA TYR A 249 7.05 9.07 6.86
C TYR A 249 6.99 8.79 8.37
N GLY A 250 8.15 8.59 8.97
CA GLY A 250 8.26 8.30 10.41
C GLY A 250 8.17 6.81 10.78
N THR A 251 7.79 5.91 9.85
CA THR A 251 7.86 4.46 10.08
C THR A 251 9.29 4.03 10.40
N GLU A 252 10.27 4.64 9.74
CA GLU A 252 11.70 4.38 9.92
C GLU A 252 12.26 4.81 11.27
N ILE A 253 11.51 5.56 12.05
CA ILE A 253 11.87 6.00 13.41
C ILE A 253 10.80 5.66 14.44
N LEU A 254 9.95 4.69 14.16
CA LEU A 254 8.93 4.18 15.08
C LEU A 254 7.94 5.26 15.55
N MET A 255 7.50 6.16 14.66
CA MET A 255 6.38 7.05 14.99
C MET A 255 5.12 6.21 15.23
N GLU A 256 4.36 6.61 16.26
CA GLU A 256 3.20 5.87 16.74
C GLU A 256 2.04 6.84 17.06
N ASN A 257 0.84 6.30 17.26
CA ASN A 257 -0.34 7.02 17.71
C ASN A 257 -1.11 6.26 18.81
N SER A 258 -0.39 5.47 19.60
CA SER A 258 -0.95 4.57 20.62
C SER A 258 -1.68 5.30 21.75
N ALA A 259 -1.35 6.57 21.97
CA ALA A 259 -2.06 7.40 22.96
C ALA A 259 -3.56 7.53 22.62
N LYS A 260 -3.93 7.49 21.33
CA LYS A 260 -5.31 7.51 20.87
C LYS A 260 -5.41 6.84 19.48
N PRO A 261 -5.54 5.51 19.43
CA PRO A 261 -5.72 4.82 18.16
C PRO A 261 -6.91 5.38 17.37
N GLY A 262 -6.75 5.48 16.04
CA GLY A 262 -7.74 6.06 15.13
C GLY A 262 -7.80 7.59 15.12
N ASP A 263 -6.98 8.29 15.90
CA ASP A 263 -6.94 9.75 15.88
C ASP A 263 -6.06 10.25 14.72
N HIS A 264 -6.69 10.82 13.68
CA HIS A 264 -5.99 11.33 12.50
C HIS A 264 -4.98 12.45 12.81
N GLY A 265 -5.18 13.23 13.88
CA GLY A 265 -4.22 14.24 14.33
C GLY A 265 -2.92 13.60 14.81
N LEU A 266 -3.02 12.53 15.60
CA LEU A 266 -1.84 11.79 16.09
C LEU A 266 -1.15 10.97 15.00
N ILE A 267 -1.93 10.40 14.08
CA ILE A 267 -1.38 9.67 12.90
C ILE A 267 -0.53 10.61 12.04
N ARG A 268 -0.90 11.88 11.93
CA ARG A 268 -0.32 12.88 11.01
C ARG A 268 0.55 13.93 11.70
N THR A 269 1.13 13.60 12.86
CA THR A 269 2.06 14.50 13.56
C THR A 269 3.30 14.79 12.72
N ASP A 270 3.92 15.94 12.94
CA ASP A 270 5.14 16.32 12.22
C ASP A 270 6.28 15.32 12.41
N PHE A 271 7.09 15.17 11.36
CA PHE A 271 8.33 14.41 11.47
C PHE A 271 9.32 15.16 12.37
N PRO A 272 9.91 14.50 13.38
CA PRO A 272 10.79 15.18 14.32
C PRO A 272 12.11 15.62 13.65
N GLY A 273 12.35 16.91 13.62
CA GLY A 273 13.52 17.55 13.01
C GLY A 273 13.19 18.39 11.78
N GLY A 274 14.06 19.35 11.49
CA GLY A 274 13.93 20.27 10.37
C GLY A 274 13.39 21.66 10.76
N TRP A 275 12.92 21.84 11.98
CA TRP A 275 12.44 23.13 12.49
C TRP A 275 13.38 23.69 13.57
N GLU A 276 13.47 25.01 13.63
CA GLU A 276 14.23 25.69 14.69
C GLU A 276 13.61 25.38 16.06
N GLY A 277 14.42 24.89 17.00
CA GLY A 277 13.97 24.56 18.36
C GLY A 277 13.59 23.08 18.57
N ASP A 278 13.61 22.25 17.54
CA ASP A 278 13.35 20.82 17.69
C ASP A 278 14.36 20.16 18.64
N SER A 279 13.86 19.51 19.69
CA SER A 279 14.68 18.74 20.62
C SER A 279 15.20 17.43 20.05
N VAL A 280 14.48 16.88 19.07
CA VAL A 280 14.83 15.68 18.31
C VAL A 280 14.98 16.05 16.85
N ASP A 281 16.09 15.67 16.24
CA ASP A 281 16.35 15.82 14.81
C ASP A 281 16.66 14.43 14.21
N ALA A 282 15.63 13.80 13.67
CA ALA A 282 15.76 12.47 13.09
C ALA A 282 16.57 12.45 11.78
N PHE A 283 16.68 13.58 11.06
CA PHE A 283 17.53 13.69 9.88
C PHE A 283 19.01 13.58 10.26
N ALA A 284 19.40 14.21 11.34
CA ALA A 284 20.76 14.17 11.89
C ALA A 284 20.99 13.01 12.87
N GLY A 285 19.95 12.26 13.23
CA GLY A 285 20.01 11.22 14.25
C GLY A 285 20.18 11.75 15.68
N LYS A 286 19.93 13.05 15.90
CA LYS A 286 20.10 13.68 17.21
C LYS A 286 18.84 13.48 18.05
N GLY A 287 19.01 13.04 19.30
CA GLY A 287 17.89 12.88 20.25
C GLY A 287 17.02 11.65 20.03
N LEU A 288 17.29 10.82 19.03
CA LEU A 288 16.60 9.54 18.84
C LEU A 288 16.96 8.56 19.99
N ARG A 289 15.97 7.78 20.42
CA ARG A 289 16.18 6.60 21.30
C ARG A 289 16.96 5.53 20.54
N ASP A 290 17.53 4.58 21.27
CA ASP A 290 18.34 3.51 20.66
C ASP A 290 17.51 2.62 19.74
N ASP A 291 16.28 2.26 20.13
CA ASP A 291 15.34 1.50 19.31
C ASP A 291 14.98 2.21 17.99
N GLN A 292 14.82 3.55 18.04
CA GLN A 292 14.57 4.36 16.86
C GLN A 292 15.78 4.40 15.92
N ARG A 293 17.00 4.49 16.46
CA ARG A 293 18.24 4.40 15.65
C ARG A 293 18.37 3.04 14.98
N GLU A 294 18.15 1.96 15.74
CA GLU A 294 18.19 0.60 15.19
C GLU A 294 17.17 0.41 14.06
N MET A 295 15.95 0.95 14.21
CA MET A 295 14.94 0.89 13.15
C MET A 295 15.34 1.73 11.93
N GLN A 296 15.92 2.92 12.15
CA GLN A 296 16.40 3.77 11.07
C GLN A 296 17.55 3.12 10.30
N ASP A 297 18.49 2.49 11.00
CA ASP A 297 19.61 1.78 10.38
C ASP A 297 19.14 0.53 9.62
N PHE A 298 18.20 -0.23 10.18
CA PHE A 298 17.55 -1.35 9.50
C PHE A 298 16.89 -0.89 8.19
N SER A 299 16.07 0.17 8.27
CA SER A 299 15.37 0.73 7.12
C SER A 299 16.33 1.20 6.04
N ARG A 300 17.38 1.91 6.44
CA ARG A 300 18.43 2.41 5.52
C ARG A 300 19.15 1.27 4.82
N ALA A 301 19.59 0.27 5.55
CA ALA A 301 20.30 -0.88 4.98
C ALA A 301 19.45 -1.62 3.95
N LEU A 302 18.17 -1.90 4.29
CA LEU A 302 17.26 -2.62 3.41
C LEU A 302 16.88 -1.81 2.17
N LEU A 303 16.62 -0.52 2.31
CA LEU A 303 16.30 0.38 1.18
C LEU A 303 17.50 0.54 0.23
N GLN A 304 18.72 0.69 0.77
CA GLN A 304 19.92 0.78 -0.05
C GLN A 304 20.17 -0.52 -0.81
N PHE A 305 20.02 -1.67 -0.16
CA PHE A 305 20.11 -2.97 -0.81
C PHE A 305 19.06 -3.12 -1.90
N ARG A 306 17.78 -2.85 -1.58
CA ARG A 306 16.68 -2.92 -2.54
C ARG A 306 16.97 -2.10 -3.80
N LYS A 307 17.54 -0.90 -3.67
CA LYS A 307 17.82 -0.01 -4.81
C LYS A 307 18.61 -0.69 -5.93
N SER A 308 19.50 -1.62 -5.60
CA SER A 308 20.38 -2.33 -6.55
C SER A 308 19.96 -3.77 -6.86
N SER A 309 19.07 -4.36 -6.05
CA SER A 309 18.67 -5.77 -6.19
C SER A 309 17.68 -6.00 -7.33
N LYS A 310 18.14 -6.66 -8.39
CA LYS A 310 17.28 -7.07 -9.51
C LYS A 310 16.31 -8.17 -9.08
N ALA A 311 16.73 -9.06 -8.19
CA ALA A 311 15.90 -10.12 -7.67
C ALA A 311 14.65 -9.56 -6.95
N ILE A 312 14.80 -8.51 -6.13
CA ILE A 312 13.66 -7.86 -5.48
C ILE A 312 12.75 -7.17 -6.51
N HIS A 313 13.33 -6.45 -7.49
CA HIS A 313 12.54 -5.69 -8.45
C HIS A 313 11.76 -6.57 -9.44
N SER A 314 12.41 -7.61 -9.98
CA SER A 314 11.88 -8.36 -11.12
C SER A 314 12.05 -9.87 -11.00
N GLY A 315 12.55 -10.36 -9.86
CA GLY A 315 12.82 -11.78 -9.65
C GLY A 315 11.55 -12.61 -9.46
N LYS A 316 11.68 -13.91 -9.76
CA LYS A 316 10.66 -14.91 -9.43
C LYS A 316 10.54 -15.03 -7.91
N THR A 317 9.31 -15.14 -7.44
CA THR A 317 9.01 -15.44 -6.03
C THR A 317 8.82 -16.94 -5.85
N THR A 318 9.45 -17.50 -4.82
CA THR A 318 9.16 -18.85 -4.31
C THR A 318 9.03 -18.73 -2.80
N HIS A 319 7.95 -19.23 -2.23
CA HIS A 319 7.75 -19.21 -0.80
C HIS A 319 7.31 -20.57 -0.28
N PHE A 320 7.61 -20.84 0.97
CA PHE A 320 7.33 -22.11 1.60
C PHE A 320 6.26 -21.93 2.67
N ALA A 321 5.31 -22.87 2.74
CA ALA A 321 4.29 -22.85 3.78
C ALA A 321 4.94 -22.73 5.17
N PRO A 322 4.42 -21.89 6.06
CA PRO A 322 4.98 -21.72 7.40
C PRO A 322 5.08 -23.03 8.16
N LYS A 323 6.14 -23.20 8.89
CA LYS A 323 6.37 -24.37 9.73
C LYS A 323 7.15 -23.98 10.98
N ASP A 324 6.72 -24.47 12.13
CA ASP A 324 7.40 -24.26 13.43
C ASP A 324 7.63 -22.76 13.73
N GLY A 325 6.63 -21.89 13.44
CA GLY A 325 6.72 -20.46 13.66
C GLY A 325 7.69 -19.71 12.73
N ILE A 326 8.06 -20.33 11.60
CA ILE A 326 8.99 -19.76 10.61
C ILE A 326 8.33 -19.70 9.24
N TYR A 327 8.47 -18.55 8.57
CA TYR A 327 8.12 -18.35 7.16
C TYR A 327 9.35 -17.99 6.35
N VAL A 328 9.50 -18.60 5.16
CA VAL A 328 10.65 -18.37 4.27
C VAL A 328 10.16 -18.04 2.86
N LEU A 329 10.68 -16.93 2.32
CA LEU A 329 10.41 -16.47 0.97
C LEU A 329 11.70 -16.16 0.24
N PHE A 330 11.76 -16.55 -1.03
CA PHE A 330 12.87 -16.29 -1.94
C PHE A 330 12.44 -15.38 -3.08
N ARG A 331 13.33 -14.45 -3.44
CA ARG A 331 13.28 -13.68 -4.67
C ARG A 331 14.51 -14.03 -5.49
N SER A 332 14.36 -14.53 -6.71
CA SER A 332 15.49 -15.01 -7.50
C SER A 332 15.44 -14.46 -8.92
N MET A 333 16.59 -13.97 -9.39
CA MET A 333 16.78 -13.51 -10.77
C MET A 333 18.24 -13.76 -11.18
N ASN A 334 18.43 -14.62 -12.20
CA ASN A 334 19.76 -15.06 -12.63
C ASN A 334 20.55 -15.66 -11.45
N GLU A 335 21.74 -15.14 -11.17
CA GLU A 335 22.60 -15.59 -10.06
C GLU A 335 22.23 -14.95 -8.70
N GLU A 336 21.39 -13.92 -8.71
CA GLU A 336 20.97 -13.23 -7.49
C GLU A 336 19.78 -13.94 -6.86
N THR A 337 19.91 -14.31 -5.60
CA THR A 337 18.82 -14.80 -4.77
C THR A 337 18.81 -14.05 -3.43
N VAL A 338 17.66 -13.51 -3.09
CA VAL A 338 17.37 -12.88 -1.79
C VAL A 338 16.44 -13.79 -1.02
N VAL A 339 16.76 -14.03 0.24
CA VAL A 339 15.98 -14.87 1.15
C VAL A 339 15.50 -14.01 2.31
N MET A 340 14.19 -13.99 2.55
CA MET A 340 13.59 -13.42 3.75
C MET A 340 13.10 -14.55 4.65
N ILE A 341 13.56 -14.58 5.89
CA ILE A 341 13.18 -15.55 6.92
C ILE A 341 12.54 -14.76 8.06
N ILE A 342 11.28 -15.01 8.34
CA ILE A 342 10.56 -14.48 9.50
C ILE A 342 10.48 -15.59 10.54
N ASN A 343 10.97 -15.32 11.75
CA ASN A 343 10.91 -16.21 12.90
C ASN A 343 10.09 -15.55 14.02
N LYS A 344 8.97 -16.15 14.39
CA LYS A 344 8.12 -15.68 15.50
C LYS A 344 8.41 -16.35 16.83
N ASN A 345 9.29 -17.36 16.86
CA ASN A 345 9.62 -18.07 18.09
C ASN A 345 10.34 -17.15 19.09
N GLN A 346 9.96 -17.24 20.35
CA GLN A 346 10.57 -16.44 21.42
C GLN A 346 11.99 -16.95 21.77
N GLU A 347 12.28 -18.21 21.50
CA GLU A 347 13.56 -18.85 21.72
C GLU A 347 14.30 -19.08 20.40
N PRO A 348 15.64 -19.15 20.42
CA PRO A 348 16.42 -19.54 19.25
C PRO A 348 15.98 -20.91 18.72
N ILE A 349 16.00 -21.07 17.40
CA ILE A 349 15.59 -22.31 16.74
C ILE A 349 16.52 -22.65 15.57
N THR A 350 16.75 -23.94 15.38
CA THR A 350 17.52 -24.46 14.25
C THR A 350 16.60 -24.72 13.05
N LEU A 351 16.83 -24.03 11.95
CA LEU A 351 16.13 -24.22 10.68
C LEU A 351 16.86 -25.27 9.83
N ASP A 352 16.15 -26.34 9.45
CA ASP A 352 16.63 -27.36 8.51
C ASP A 352 16.56 -26.82 7.07
N LEU A 353 17.70 -26.69 6.41
CA LEU A 353 17.83 -26.12 5.07
C LEU A 353 17.57 -27.14 3.93
N ASP A 354 17.52 -28.45 4.20
CA ASP A 354 17.20 -29.45 3.19
C ASP A 354 15.81 -29.23 2.57
N ARG A 355 14.89 -28.68 3.36
CA ARG A 355 13.56 -28.29 2.90
C ARG A 355 13.60 -27.32 1.70
N PHE A 356 14.65 -26.52 1.57
CA PHE A 356 14.80 -25.49 0.55
C PHE A 356 15.76 -25.87 -0.58
N LYS A 357 16.08 -27.15 -0.73
CA LYS A 357 17.06 -27.65 -1.71
C LYS A 357 16.76 -27.28 -3.15
N GLU A 358 15.48 -27.13 -3.50
CA GLU A 358 15.07 -26.67 -4.84
C GLU A 358 15.57 -25.26 -5.20
N MET A 359 15.95 -24.44 -4.20
CA MET A 359 16.51 -23.11 -4.39
C MET A 359 17.99 -23.12 -4.82
N ASN A 360 18.65 -24.27 -4.82
CA ASN A 360 20.04 -24.48 -5.26
C ASN A 360 21.06 -23.55 -4.56
N LEU A 361 20.86 -23.34 -3.25
CA LEU A 361 21.75 -22.53 -2.42
C LEU A 361 22.73 -23.36 -1.59
N GLN A 362 22.60 -24.70 -1.60
CA GLN A 362 23.41 -25.60 -0.78
C GLN A 362 24.91 -25.38 -0.99
N GLY A 363 25.64 -25.19 0.10
CA GLY A 363 27.07 -24.93 0.13
C GLY A 363 27.49 -23.49 -0.21
N LYS A 364 26.52 -22.61 -0.58
CA LYS A 364 26.83 -21.20 -0.84
C LYS A 364 27.00 -20.41 0.48
N THR A 365 27.74 -19.32 0.37
CA THR A 365 27.80 -18.29 1.42
C THR A 365 26.93 -17.12 0.97
N LEU A 366 25.99 -16.73 1.82
CA LEU A 366 25.12 -15.59 1.63
C LEU A 366 25.57 -14.44 2.55
N THR A 367 25.24 -13.22 2.20
CA THR A 367 25.50 -12.04 3.03
C THR A 367 24.21 -11.64 3.75
N ASN A 368 24.28 -11.39 5.05
CA ASN A 368 23.20 -10.73 5.78
C ASN A 368 23.11 -9.27 5.33
N VAL A 369 21.96 -8.92 4.75
CA VAL A 369 21.73 -7.59 4.14
C VAL A 369 21.82 -6.46 5.17
N ILE A 370 21.45 -6.73 6.42
CA ILE A 370 21.41 -5.71 7.47
C ILE A 370 22.77 -5.52 8.13
N THR A 371 23.45 -6.62 8.45
CA THR A 371 24.70 -6.57 9.22
C THR A 371 25.98 -6.66 8.36
N GLY A 372 25.85 -7.07 7.11
CA GLY A 372 26.98 -7.34 6.21
C GLY A 372 27.74 -8.64 6.50
N GLY A 373 27.32 -9.40 7.51
CA GLY A 373 28.00 -10.65 7.91
C GLY A 373 27.72 -11.81 6.96
N ASP A 374 28.69 -12.71 6.85
CA ASP A 374 28.57 -13.92 6.04
C ASP A 374 27.80 -15.03 6.77
N VAL A 375 26.90 -15.69 6.05
CA VAL A 375 26.07 -16.80 6.53
C VAL A 375 26.22 -17.98 5.60
N SER A 376 26.65 -19.13 6.14
CA SER A 376 26.80 -20.35 5.35
C SER A 376 25.46 -21.06 5.19
N TRP A 377 25.03 -21.29 3.95
CA TRP A 377 23.83 -22.04 3.61
C TRP A 377 24.20 -23.51 3.38
N LYS A 378 24.25 -24.30 4.45
CA LYS A 378 24.56 -25.75 4.39
C LYS A 378 23.37 -26.58 4.81
N ASP A 379 23.51 -27.38 5.87
CA ASP A 379 22.47 -28.30 6.32
C ASP A 379 21.46 -27.61 7.27
N LYS A 380 21.98 -26.74 8.13
CA LYS A 380 21.22 -26.09 9.21
C LYS A 380 21.61 -24.62 9.34
N LEU A 381 20.65 -23.82 9.77
CA LEU A 381 20.83 -22.41 10.09
C LEU A 381 20.26 -22.12 11.48
N GLU A 382 21.12 -21.63 12.36
CA GLU A 382 20.69 -21.15 13.67
C GLU A 382 20.02 -19.78 13.51
N LEU A 383 18.79 -19.68 13.94
CA LEU A 383 18.04 -18.44 14.00
C LEU A 383 17.97 -17.98 15.46
N ASN A 384 18.26 -16.70 15.66
CA ASN A 384 17.98 -16.06 16.94
C ASN A 384 16.47 -16.13 17.24
N SER A 385 16.06 -15.78 18.45
CA SER A 385 14.67 -15.57 18.82
C SER A 385 13.96 -14.63 17.85
N LYS A 386 12.72 -14.30 18.09
CA LYS A 386 11.85 -13.47 17.26
C LYS A 386 12.59 -12.41 16.43
N GLY A 387 12.48 -12.47 15.10
CA GLY A 387 13.18 -11.56 14.20
C GLY A 387 12.95 -11.84 12.72
N VAL A 388 13.48 -10.96 11.90
CA VAL A 388 13.56 -11.13 10.44
C VAL A 388 15.03 -11.16 10.02
N LEU A 389 15.39 -12.18 9.24
CA LEU A 389 16.71 -12.33 8.65
C LEU A 389 16.60 -12.21 7.13
N ILE A 390 17.39 -11.32 6.55
CA ILE A 390 17.42 -11.10 5.09
C ILE A 390 18.82 -11.43 4.61
N LEU A 391 18.89 -12.43 3.73
CA LEU A 391 20.15 -12.91 3.17
C LEU A 391 20.15 -12.72 1.66
N ALA A 392 21.31 -12.47 1.08
CA ALA A 392 21.48 -12.38 -0.37
C ALA A 392 22.72 -13.14 -0.83
N THR A 393 22.66 -13.75 -2.03
CA THR A 393 23.87 -14.29 -2.67
C THR A 393 24.86 -13.16 -2.91
N LYS A 394 26.17 -13.47 -2.78
CA LYS A 394 27.23 -12.54 -3.17
C LYS A 394 27.23 -12.40 -4.70
N ASN A 395 27.20 -11.18 -5.21
CA ASN A 395 27.40 -10.87 -6.62
C ASN A 395 28.88 -11.01 -7.01
#